data_2ae9bb95f65263e1f9d3b192782f61d8
#
_entry.id   2ae9bb95f65263e1f9d3b192782f61d8
#
_cell.length_a   1.000
_cell.length_b   1.000
_cell.length_c   1.000
_cell.angle_alpha   90.00
_cell.angle_beta   90.00
_cell.angle_gamma   90.00
#
_symmetry.space_group_name_H-M   'P 1'
#
loop_
_entity.id
_entity.type
_entity.pdbx_description
1 polymer ?
#
loop_
_entity_poly.entity_id
_entity_poly.type
_entity_poly.pdbx_seq_one_letter_code
_entity_poly.pdbx_strand_id
1 'polypeptide(L)'
;LLDYELISEEMKNPVLKKLVERIGYVEGLPVVTDPGILSPKQFIDEVMNIRIPNPFMPDTPQRIATDTSQKLSIRFGETIKSYLASPELSLSDLQAIPAVFAGWLRYLMGVDDNGDAFELSPDPLLATVRPYVQDLKLGAPADRETLSKTLAPLLSDASIFGVDLISAGLSDRVLNAFVSMLQGPGAVADTLAAL
;
A
#
# COMPACT_ATOMS: atom_id res chain seq x y z
N LEU A 1 2.67 -9.06 -5.63
CA LEU A 1 3.91 -9.40 -4.93
C LEU A 1 3.88 -10.81 -4.31
N LEU A 2 2.76 -11.27 -3.78
CA LEU A 2 2.60 -12.58 -3.13
C LEU A 2 1.99 -13.64 -4.06
N ASP A 3 1.96 -13.38 -5.35
CA ASP A 3 1.63 -14.30 -6.45
C ASP A 3 0.26 -15.03 -6.31
N TYR A 4 -0.80 -14.27 -6.05
CA TYR A 4 -2.18 -14.78 -6.09
C TYR A 4 -2.81 -14.49 -7.45
N GLU A 5 -3.58 -15.44 -7.98
CA GLU A 5 -4.34 -15.26 -9.22
C GLU A 5 -5.63 -14.48 -8.99
N LEU A 6 -6.31 -14.70 -7.87
CA LEU A 6 -7.59 -14.08 -7.53
C LEU A 6 -7.57 -13.36 -6.20
N ILE A 7 -8.26 -12.24 -6.12
CA ILE A 7 -8.43 -11.46 -4.88
C ILE A 7 -9.12 -12.30 -3.79
N SER A 8 -10.09 -13.15 -4.17
CA SER A 8 -10.75 -14.04 -3.21
C SER A 8 -9.79 -15.05 -2.56
N GLU A 9 -8.68 -15.37 -3.21
CA GLU A 9 -7.64 -16.24 -2.66
C GLU A 9 -6.68 -15.45 -1.77
N GLU A 10 -6.34 -14.22 -2.14
CA GLU A 10 -5.57 -13.31 -1.28
C GLU A 10 -6.22 -13.17 0.10
N MET A 11 -7.55 -13.10 0.17
CA MET A 11 -8.28 -12.96 1.44
C MET A 11 -8.27 -14.21 2.31
N LYS A 12 -7.79 -15.36 1.81
CA LYS A 12 -7.50 -16.56 2.62
C LYS A 12 -6.14 -16.47 3.32
N ASN A 13 -5.25 -15.60 2.83
CA ASN A 13 -3.99 -15.33 3.49
C ASN A 13 -4.21 -14.45 4.73
N PRO A 14 -3.89 -14.93 5.95
CA PRO A 14 -4.16 -14.19 7.18
C PRO A 14 -3.41 -12.86 7.27
N VAL A 15 -2.24 -12.77 6.65
CA VAL A 15 -1.42 -11.54 6.65
C VAL A 15 -2.08 -10.46 5.80
N LEU A 16 -2.48 -10.80 4.57
CA LEU A 16 -3.18 -9.86 3.68
C LEU A 16 -4.56 -9.49 4.23
N LYS A 17 -5.29 -10.46 4.77
CA LYS A 17 -6.57 -10.19 5.42
C LYS A 17 -6.40 -9.18 6.56
N LYS A 18 -5.42 -9.38 7.45
CA LYS A 18 -5.11 -8.46 8.56
C LYS A 18 -4.74 -7.06 8.06
N LEU A 19 -3.95 -6.96 6.97
CA LEU A 19 -3.61 -5.68 6.34
C LEU A 19 -4.86 -4.92 5.90
N VAL A 20 -5.75 -5.58 5.14
CA VAL A 20 -6.98 -4.96 4.63
C VAL A 20 -7.94 -4.60 5.77
N GLU A 21 -8.08 -5.48 6.78
CA GLU A 21 -8.86 -5.21 7.99
C GLU A 21 -8.33 -3.97 8.74
N ARG A 22 -7.02 -3.84 8.89
CA ARG A 22 -6.40 -2.69 9.53
C ARG A 22 -6.67 -1.41 8.75
N ILE A 23 -6.53 -1.43 7.41
CA ILE A 23 -6.86 -0.28 6.55
C ILE A 23 -8.34 0.12 6.74
N GLY A 24 -9.26 -0.84 6.74
CA GLY A 24 -10.68 -0.56 6.84
C GLY A 24 -11.12 -0.11 8.23
N TYR A 25 -10.84 -0.92 9.26
CA TYR A 25 -11.39 -0.71 10.60
C TYR A 25 -10.57 0.25 11.46
N VAL A 26 -9.25 0.24 11.32
CA VAL A 26 -8.38 1.00 12.23
C VAL A 26 -7.99 2.36 11.63
N GLU A 27 -7.63 2.38 10.36
CA GLU A 27 -7.10 3.60 9.73
C GLU A 27 -8.19 4.37 8.96
N GLY A 28 -9.14 3.69 8.32
CA GLY A 28 -10.18 4.33 7.51
C GLY A 28 -11.42 4.70 8.31
N LEU A 29 -11.97 3.77 9.10
CA LEU A 29 -13.24 3.98 9.79
C LEU A 29 -13.29 5.25 10.67
N PRO A 30 -12.22 5.63 11.40
CA PRO A 30 -12.24 6.84 12.24
C PRO A 30 -12.49 8.16 11.49
N VAL A 31 -12.25 8.18 10.18
CA VAL A 31 -12.37 9.40 9.36
C VAL A 31 -13.59 9.38 8.43
N VAL A 32 -14.36 8.30 8.42
CA VAL A 32 -15.55 8.19 7.56
C VAL A 32 -16.77 8.79 8.26
N THR A 33 -17.43 9.72 7.58
CA THR A 33 -18.71 10.27 8.04
C THR A 33 -19.85 9.28 7.78
N ASP A 34 -20.68 9.02 8.79
CA ASP A 34 -21.86 8.17 8.65
C ASP A 34 -22.91 8.86 7.75
N PRO A 35 -23.28 8.28 6.60
CA PRO A 35 -24.26 8.85 5.70
C PRO A 35 -25.72 8.67 6.18
N GLY A 36 -25.95 7.98 7.31
CA GLY A 36 -27.27 7.76 7.90
C GLY A 36 -28.15 6.70 7.23
N ILE A 37 -27.65 6.02 6.19
CA ILE A 37 -28.39 4.97 5.46
C ILE A 37 -27.88 3.58 5.86
N LEU A 38 -26.57 3.39 5.84
CA LEU A 38 -25.86 2.19 6.26
C LEU A 38 -24.64 2.63 7.04
N SER A 39 -24.44 2.12 8.25
CA SER A 39 -23.29 2.53 9.03
C SER A 39 -21.98 2.15 8.34
N PRO A 40 -20.94 2.99 8.39
CA PRO A 40 -19.65 2.70 7.77
C PRO A 40 -19.08 1.36 8.22
N LYS A 41 -19.25 1.01 9.50
CA LYS A 41 -18.80 -0.28 10.02
C LYS A 41 -19.54 -1.45 9.36
N GLN A 42 -20.87 -1.39 9.25
CA GLN A 42 -21.65 -2.45 8.57
C GLN A 42 -21.26 -2.59 7.10
N PHE A 43 -20.99 -1.48 6.43
CA PHE A 43 -20.49 -1.51 5.03
C PHE A 43 -19.12 -2.20 4.94
N ILE A 44 -18.19 -1.90 5.83
CA ILE A 44 -16.88 -2.55 5.86
C ILE A 44 -17.03 -4.04 6.17
N ASP A 45 -17.88 -4.41 7.12
CA ASP A 45 -18.16 -5.82 7.46
C ASP A 45 -18.68 -6.59 6.22
N GLU A 46 -19.58 -5.99 5.44
CA GLU A 46 -20.07 -6.61 4.19
C GLU A 46 -18.96 -6.74 3.15
N VAL A 47 -18.16 -5.69 2.95
CA VAL A 47 -17.04 -5.71 2.01
C VAL A 47 -16.03 -6.79 2.36
N MET A 48 -15.62 -6.86 3.64
CA MET A 48 -14.58 -7.77 4.10
C MET A 48 -15.00 -9.24 4.13
N ASN A 49 -16.25 -9.50 4.50
CA ASN A 49 -16.70 -10.86 4.76
C ASN A 49 -17.51 -11.47 3.61
N ILE A 50 -18.05 -10.64 2.71
CA ILE A 50 -18.93 -11.10 1.65
C ILE A 50 -18.38 -10.75 0.26
N ARG A 51 -18.00 -9.49 0.02
CA ARG A 51 -17.67 -9.02 -1.34
C ARG A 51 -16.29 -9.46 -1.79
N ILE A 52 -15.24 -9.10 -1.02
CA ILE A 52 -13.85 -9.38 -1.41
C ILE A 52 -13.57 -10.89 -1.46
N PRO A 53 -14.00 -11.72 -0.47
CA PRO A 53 -13.72 -13.15 -0.51
C PRO A 53 -14.65 -13.94 -1.44
N ASN A 54 -15.54 -13.28 -2.18
CA ASN A 54 -16.52 -13.96 -3.04
C ASN A 54 -15.85 -14.55 -4.29
N PRO A 55 -15.78 -15.89 -4.43
CA PRO A 55 -15.16 -16.54 -5.58
C PRO A 55 -15.94 -16.39 -6.90
N PHE A 56 -17.21 -15.96 -6.81
CA PHE A 56 -18.05 -15.68 -7.98
C PHE A 56 -17.87 -14.25 -8.53
N MET A 57 -17.02 -13.44 -7.90
CA MET A 57 -16.57 -12.15 -8.40
C MET A 57 -15.09 -12.26 -8.78
N PRO A 58 -14.76 -12.91 -9.91
CA PRO A 58 -13.38 -13.15 -10.27
C PRO A 58 -12.69 -11.82 -10.62
N ASP A 59 -11.85 -11.36 -9.74
CA ASP A 59 -11.00 -10.21 -9.96
C ASP A 59 -9.55 -10.57 -9.69
N THR A 60 -8.64 -9.99 -10.47
CA THR A 60 -7.22 -10.30 -10.40
C THR A 60 -6.43 -9.14 -9.83
N PRO A 61 -5.36 -9.41 -9.04
CA PRO A 61 -4.45 -8.37 -8.58
C PRO A 61 -3.89 -7.53 -9.73
N GLN A 62 -3.58 -8.13 -10.87
CA GLN A 62 -3.05 -7.46 -12.05
C GLN A 62 -4.02 -6.43 -12.62
N ARG A 63 -5.33 -6.76 -12.71
CA ARG A 63 -6.35 -5.80 -13.15
C ARG A 63 -6.49 -4.64 -12.16
N ILE A 64 -6.45 -4.93 -10.86
CA ILE A 64 -6.53 -3.91 -9.82
C ILE A 64 -5.28 -3.01 -9.82
N ALA A 65 -4.11 -3.57 -10.13
CA ALA A 65 -2.85 -2.85 -10.21
C ALA A 65 -2.72 -1.93 -11.44
N THR A 66 -3.64 -2.00 -12.41
CA THR A 66 -3.69 -1.02 -13.51
C THR A 66 -3.90 0.39 -12.95
N ASP A 67 -3.17 1.39 -13.47
CA ASP A 67 -3.25 2.80 -13.07
C ASP A 67 -3.01 3.04 -11.55
N THR A 68 -2.16 2.25 -10.92
CA THR A 68 -1.94 2.31 -9.46
C THR A 68 -1.44 3.68 -9.02
N SER A 69 -0.56 4.33 -9.80
CA SER A 69 -0.04 5.66 -9.49
C SER A 69 -1.13 6.73 -9.34
N GLN A 70 -2.26 6.56 -10.02
CA GLN A 70 -3.40 7.48 -9.91
C GLN A 70 -4.38 7.07 -8.79
N LYS A 71 -4.34 5.78 -8.39
CA LYS A 71 -5.26 5.25 -7.38
C LYS A 71 -4.83 5.54 -5.95
N LEU A 72 -3.53 5.66 -5.69
CA LEU A 72 -3.03 5.84 -4.32
C LEU A 72 -3.59 7.10 -3.67
N SER A 73 -3.55 8.24 -4.37
CA SER A 73 -4.10 9.50 -3.86
C SER A 73 -5.60 9.41 -3.60
N ILE A 74 -6.35 8.79 -4.51
CA ILE A 74 -7.81 8.66 -4.43
C ILE A 74 -8.21 7.74 -3.27
N ARG A 75 -7.45 6.67 -3.03
CA ARG A 75 -7.78 5.65 -2.02
C ARG A 75 -7.36 6.04 -0.62
N PHE A 76 -6.23 6.74 -0.47
CA PHE A 76 -5.60 6.96 0.82
C PHE A 76 -5.38 8.43 1.17
N GLY A 77 -5.34 9.32 0.17
CA GLY A 77 -5.02 10.72 0.36
C GLY A 77 -6.01 11.44 1.30
N GLU A 78 -7.30 11.20 1.16
CA GLU A 78 -8.32 11.83 2.02
C GLU A 78 -8.26 11.31 3.46
N THR A 79 -7.96 10.02 3.65
CA THR A 79 -7.71 9.47 4.99
C THR A 79 -6.53 10.18 5.66
N ILE A 80 -5.40 10.31 4.96
CA ILE A 80 -4.21 10.98 5.50
C ILE A 80 -4.50 12.45 5.83
N LYS A 81 -5.19 13.18 4.94
CA LYS A 81 -5.59 14.58 5.18
C LYS A 81 -6.47 14.72 6.41
N SER A 82 -7.39 13.78 6.63
CA SER A 82 -8.25 13.78 7.79
C SER A 82 -7.46 13.59 9.09
N TYR A 83 -6.47 12.69 9.08
CA TYR A 83 -5.54 12.53 10.22
C TYR A 83 -4.73 13.80 10.48
N LEU A 84 -4.22 14.45 9.43
CA LEU A 84 -3.46 15.71 9.56
C LEU A 84 -4.30 16.86 10.10
N ALA A 85 -5.59 16.88 9.81
CA ALA A 85 -6.51 17.95 10.23
C ALA A 85 -7.12 17.72 11.61
N SER A 86 -7.12 16.48 12.12
CA SER A 86 -7.78 16.12 13.36
C SER A 86 -6.85 16.30 14.57
N PRO A 87 -7.30 16.98 15.64
CA PRO A 87 -6.55 17.02 16.89
C PRO A 87 -6.67 15.74 17.72
N GLU A 88 -7.60 14.84 17.38
CA GLU A 88 -7.90 13.62 18.12
C GLU A 88 -7.21 12.37 17.52
N LEU A 89 -6.83 12.43 16.25
CA LEU A 89 -6.20 11.32 15.54
C LEU A 89 -4.68 11.53 15.48
N SER A 90 -3.95 10.44 15.61
CA SER A 90 -2.49 10.47 15.52
C SER A 90 -2.01 9.82 14.22
N LEU A 91 -1.11 10.51 13.52
CA LEU A 91 -0.41 9.90 12.38
C LEU A 91 0.32 8.61 12.77
N SER A 92 0.62 8.42 14.08
CA SER A 92 1.22 7.18 14.57
C SER A 92 0.33 5.96 14.37
N ASP A 93 -0.97 6.14 14.21
CA ASP A 93 -1.93 5.06 14.02
C ASP A 93 -1.93 4.52 12.58
N LEU A 94 -1.47 5.36 11.63
CA LEU A 94 -1.28 4.95 10.24
C LEU A 94 -0.04 4.06 10.12
N GLN A 95 -0.24 2.76 10.00
CA GLN A 95 0.80 1.74 9.82
C GLN A 95 0.61 1.01 8.48
N ALA A 96 -0.63 0.60 8.18
CA ALA A 96 -0.96 -0.16 6.98
C ALA A 96 -0.87 0.70 5.72
N ILE A 97 -1.38 1.93 5.73
CA ILE A 97 -1.30 2.84 4.57
C ILE A 97 0.16 3.11 4.17
N PRO A 98 1.10 3.49 5.07
CA PRO A 98 2.51 3.59 4.72
C PRO A 98 3.13 2.28 4.21
N ALA A 99 2.72 1.12 4.74
CA ALA A 99 3.19 -0.17 4.26
C ALA A 99 2.66 -0.48 2.85
N VAL A 100 1.43 -0.06 2.50
CA VAL A 100 0.92 -0.16 1.13
C VAL A 100 1.74 0.70 0.17
N PHE A 101 2.12 1.91 0.56
CA PHE A 101 2.99 2.76 -0.27
C PHE A 101 4.37 2.13 -0.46
N ALA A 102 4.94 1.55 0.58
CA ALA A 102 6.17 0.78 0.49
C ALA A 102 6.01 -0.45 -0.43
N GLY A 103 4.90 -1.17 -0.32
CA GLY A 103 4.55 -2.28 -1.21
C GLY A 103 4.41 -1.85 -2.66
N TRP A 104 3.89 -0.65 -2.92
CA TRP A 104 3.83 -0.10 -4.28
C TRP A 104 5.24 0.21 -4.84
N LEU A 105 6.12 0.81 -4.04
CA LEU A 105 7.53 0.99 -4.46
C LEU A 105 8.19 -0.36 -4.76
N ARG A 106 7.92 -1.37 -3.93
CA ARG A 106 8.42 -2.74 -4.12
C ARG A 106 7.85 -3.41 -5.37
N TYR A 107 6.56 -3.17 -5.68
CA TYR A 107 5.89 -3.63 -6.89
C TYR A 107 6.55 -3.06 -8.17
N LEU A 108 6.90 -1.77 -8.17
CA LEU A 108 7.53 -1.10 -9.31
C LEU A 108 8.89 -1.71 -9.71
N MET A 109 9.53 -2.49 -8.84
CA MET A 109 10.76 -3.23 -9.19
C MET A 109 10.50 -4.32 -10.24
N GLY A 110 9.28 -4.84 -10.35
CA GLY A 110 8.90 -5.89 -11.30
C GLY A 110 9.41 -7.28 -10.91
N VAL A 111 9.62 -7.51 -9.62
CA VAL A 111 9.94 -8.83 -9.05
C VAL A 111 9.03 -9.13 -7.87
N ASP A 112 8.60 -10.37 -7.73
CA ASP A 112 7.72 -10.82 -6.65
C ASP A 112 8.48 -11.06 -5.33
N ASP A 113 7.79 -11.59 -4.32
CA ASP A 113 8.38 -11.88 -3.01
C ASP A 113 9.31 -13.11 -3.01
N ASN A 114 9.27 -13.95 -4.05
CA ASN A 114 10.22 -15.05 -4.25
C ASN A 114 11.47 -14.58 -5.01
N GLY A 115 11.43 -13.40 -5.64
CA GLY A 115 12.49 -12.87 -6.49
C GLY A 115 12.27 -13.15 -7.97
N ASP A 116 11.13 -13.71 -8.35
CA ASP A 116 10.78 -13.99 -9.74
C ASP A 116 10.25 -12.74 -10.44
N ALA A 117 10.69 -12.54 -11.70
CA ALA A 117 10.26 -11.37 -12.47
C ALA A 117 8.81 -11.50 -12.94
N PHE A 118 8.08 -10.39 -12.87
CA PHE A 118 6.74 -10.30 -13.45
C PHE A 118 6.55 -9.01 -14.26
N GLU A 119 5.56 -9.02 -15.14
CA GLU A 119 5.20 -7.85 -15.94
C GLU A 119 4.33 -6.89 -15.12
N LEU A 120 4.75 -5.62 -15.09
CA LEU A 120 3.98 -4.57 -14.42
C LEU A 120 2.70 -4.26 -15.20
N SER A 121 1.60 -4.08 -14.50
CA SER A 121 0.33 -3.65 -15.09
C SER A 121 0.47 -2.25 -15.73
N PRO A 122 -0.30 -1.94 -16.78
CA PRO A 122 -0.27 -0.63 -17.42
C PRO A 122 -0.52 0.50 -16.42
N ASP A 123 0.33 1.53 -16.48
CA ASP A 123 0.23 2.71 -15.62
C ASP A 123 0.79 3.93 -16.38
N PRO A 124 0.07 5.05 -16.48
CA PRO A 124 0.48 6.22 -17.25
C PRO A 124 1.74 6.89 -16.71
N LEU A 125 2.04 6.73 -15.41
CA LEU A 125 3.24 7.30 -14.79
C LEU A 125 4.40 6.31 -14.70
N LEU A 126 4.25 5.07 -15.21
CA LEU A 126 5.25 4.01 -15.03
C LEU A 126 6.65 4.43 -15.49
N ALA A 127 6.74 5.10 -16.65
CA ALA A 127 8.01 5.59 -17.17
C ALA A 127 8.67 6.67 -16.28
N THR A 128 7.88 7.36 -15.47
CA THR A 128 8.35 8.41 -14.55
C THR A 128 8.74 7.82 -13.18
N VAL A 129 7.95 6.88 -12.66
CA VAL A 129 8.12 6.40 -11.28
C VAL A 129 9.04 5.19 -11.16
N ARG A 130 9.07 4.30 -12.16
CA ARG A 130 9.89 3.08 -12.14
C ARG A 130 11.40 3.36 -12.03
N PRO A 131 11.98 4.38 -12.69
CA PRO A 131 13.41 4.66 -12.59
C PRO A 131 13.93 4.87 -11.16
N TYR A 132 13.08 5.23 -10.21
CA TYR A 132 13.49 5.38 -8.80
C TYR A 132 13.85 4.06 -8.11
N VAL A 133 13.36 2.92 -8.62
CA VAL A 133 13.50 1.61 -7.93
C VAL A 133 13.95 0.45 -8.81
N GLN A 134 13.93 0.59 -10.14
CA GLN A 134 14.16 -0.51 -11.08
C GLN A 134 15.53 -1.19 -10.96
N ASP A 135 16.55 -0.45 -10.50
CA ASP A 135 17.92 -0.95 -10.38
C ASP A 135 18.22 -1.53 -8.98
N LEU A 136 17.27 -1.45 -8.06
CA LEU A 136 17.39 -2.04 -6.72
C LEU A 136 17.32 -3.56 -6.82
N LYS A 137 18.07 -4.24 -5.94
CA LYS A 137 18.12 -5.71 -5.90
C LYS A 137 17.72 -6.21 -4.52
N LEU A 138 16.96 -7.33 -4.51
CA LEU A 138 16.60 -8.00 -3.27
C LEU A 138 17.85 -8.59 -2.59
N GLY A 139 17.86 -8.51 -1.26
CA GLY A 139 18.97 -9.03 -0.44
C GLY A 139 20.26 -8.23 -0.54
N ALA A 140 20.32 -7.18 -1.38
CA ALA A 140 21.45 -6.28 -1.39
C ALA A 140 21.34 -5.28 -0.22
N PRO A 141 22.46 -4.87 0.39
CA PRO A 141 22.44 -3.83 1.43
C PRO A 141 21.82 -2.55 0.87
N ALA A 142 20.67 -2.18 1.39
CA ALA A 142 20.01 -0.93 1.03
C ALA A 142 20.37 0.12 2.09
N ASP A 143 21.22 1.08 1.70
CA ASP A 143 21.49 2.22 2.56
C ASP A 143 20.26 3.12 2.61
N ARG A 144 19.63 3.17 3.80
CA ARG A 144 18.41 3.93 4.05
C ARG A 144 18.56 5.42 3.72
N GLU A 145 19.73 5.99 4.01
CA GLU A 145 19.97 7.43 3.75
C GLU A 145 20.02 7.72 2.25
N THR A 146 20.69 6.88 1.48
CA THR A 146 20.75 6.97 0.03
C THR A 146 19.35 6.77 -0.57
N LEU A 147 18.58 5.77 -0.11
CA LEU A 147 17.20 5.57 -0.55
C LEU A 147 16.31 6.77 -0.24
N SER A 148 16.44 7.34 0.96
CA SER A 148 15.69 8.54 1.35
C SER A 148 15.94 9.71 0.40
N LYS A 149 17.19 9.96 0.04
CA LYS A 149 17.56 11.03 -0.90
C LYS A 149 17.05 10.75 -2.32
N THR A 150 17.20 9.51 -2.78
CA THR A 150 16.77 9.10 -4.12
C THR A 150 15.25 9.16 -4.27
N LEU A 151 14.51 8.71 -3.27
CA LEU A 151 13.04 8.64 -3.30
C LEU A 151 12.37 9.96 -2.88
N ALA A 152 13.10 10.93 -2.34
CA ALA A 152 12.51 12.18 -1.84
C ALA A 152 11.64 12.90 -2.88
N PRO A 153 12.03 13.06 -4.16
CA PRO A 153 11.17 13.71 -5.16
C PRO A 153 9.86 12.96 -5.39
N LEU A 154 9.90 11.61 -5.36
CA LEU A 154 8.70 10.78 -5.51
C LEU A 154 7.82 10.85 -4.26
N LEU A 155 8.38 10.73 -3.07
CA LEU A 155 7.65 10.75 -1.80
C LEU A 155 7.01 12.12 -1.48
N SER A 156 7.51 13.20 -2.08
CA SER A 156 6.90 14.53 -1.97
C SER A 156 5.84 14.81 -3.04
N ASP A 157 5.61 13.89 -3.98
CA ASP A 157 4.62 14.09 -5.03
C ASP A 157 3.19 13.86 -4.52
N ALA A 158 2.53 14.95 -4.15
CA ALA A 158 1.15 14.93 -3.69
C ALA A 158 0.14 14.46 -4.76
N SER A 159 0.49 14.48 -6.05
CA SER A 159 -0.40 13.97 -7.10
C SER A 159 -0.53 12.45 -7.05
N ILE A 160 0.51 11.76 -6.57
CA ILE A 160 0.55 10.30 -6.42
C ILE A 160 -0.05 9.85 -5.09
N PHE A 161 0.35 10.50 -3.96
CA PHE A 161 -0.02 10.05 -2.62
C PHE A 161 -1.18 10.84 -1.99
N GLY A 162 -1.63 11.93 -2.64
CA GLY A 162 -2.66 12.83 -2.12
C GLY A 162 -2.12 13.89 -1.16
N VAL A 163 -0.93 13.70 -0.63
CA VAL A 163 -0.17 14.62 0.22
C VAL A 163 1.32 14.49 -0.07
N ASP A 164 2.11 15.50 0.26
CA ASP A 164 3.56 15.38 0.38
C ASP A 164 3.89 14.57 1.65
N LEU A 165 4.35 13.32 1.46
CA LEU A 165 4.63 12.40 2.57
C LEU A 165 5.79 12.86 3.46
N ILE A 166 6.73 13.64 2.91
CA ILE A 166 7.85 14.19 3.69
C ILE A 166 7.32 15.26 4.62
N SER A 167 6.61 16.25 4.09
CA SER A 167 6.00 17.32 4.87
C SER A 167 4.95 16.81 5.88
N ALA A 168 4.24 15.74 5.53
CA ALA A 168 3.29 15.06 6.41
C ALA A 168 3.95 14.23 7.53
N GLY A 169 5.28 13.99 7.48
CA GLY A 169 5.98 13.17 8.47
C GLY A 169 5.72 11.66 8.34
N LEU A 170 5.29 11.19 7.16
CA LEU A 170 5.00 9.76 6.88
C LEU A 170 6.11 9.06 6.09
N SER A 171 7.01 9.81 5.46
CA SER A 171 8.07 9.26 4.60
C SER A 171 8.95 8.25 5.32
N ASP A 172 9.28 8.48 6.57
CA ASP A 172 10.13 7.56 7.35
C ASP A 172 9.49 6.18 7.54
N ARG A 173 8.17 6.10 7.72
CA ARG A 173 7.45 4.82 7.82
C ARG A 173 7.43 4.07 6.49
N VAL A 174 7.18 4.80 5.41
CA VAL A 174 7.25 4.22 4.06
C VAL A 174 8.64 3.68 3.78
N LEU A 175 9.67 4.46 4.05
CA LEU A 175 11.08 4.06 3.85
C LEU A 175 11.47 2.86 4.72
N ASN A 176 11.08 2.84 5.99
CA ASN A 176 11.39 1.72 6.88
C ASN A 176 10.73 0.42 6.40
N ALA A 177 9.44 0.48 6.04
CA ALA A 177 8.75 -0.68 5.48
C ALA A 177 9.37 -1.11 4.15
N PHE A 178 9.73 -0.17 3.27
CA PHE A 178 10.36 -0.47 1.99
C PHE A 178 11.73 -1.14 2.16
N VAL A 179 12.59 -0.60 3.04
CA VAL A 179 13.89 -1.23 3.36
C VAL A 179 13.70 -2.65 3.92
N SER A 180 12.69 -2.87 4.76
CA SER A 180 12.37 -4.21 5.26
C SER A 180 11.97 -5.14 4.11
N MET A 181 11.14 -4.69 3.16
CA MET A 181 10.72 -5.46 2.00
C MET A 181 11.83 -5.75 0.98
N LEU A 182 12.98 -5.07 1.07
CA LEU A 182 14.15 -5.30 0.21
C LEU A 182 15.09 -6.37 0.74
N GLN A 183 14.90 -6.91 1.94
CA GLN A 183 15.86 -7.82 2.60
C GLN A 183 16.06 -9.14 1.88
N GLY A 184 15.15 -9.54 0.99
CA GLY A 184 15.26 -10.77 0.20
C GLY A 184 13.93 -11.45 -0.02
N PRO A 185 13.92 -12.69 -0.52
CA PRO A 185 12.70 -13.48 -0.67
C PRO A 185 11.94 -13.65 0.66
N GLY A 186 10.62 -13.54 0.62
CA GLY A 186 9.74 -13.60 1.80
C GLY A 186 9.64 -12.30 2.59
N ALA A 187 10.47 -11.30 2.30
CA ALA A 187 10.55 -10.07 3.10
C ALA A 187 9.28 -9.21 3.03
N VAL A 188 8.51 -9.28 1.96
CA VAL A 188 7.21 -8.59 1.86
C VAL A 188 6.22 -9.23 2.83
N ALA A 189 6.08 -10.56 2.80
CA ALA A 189 5.20 -11.29 3.71
C ALA A 189 5.57 -11.04 5.18
N ASP A 190 6.86 -11.11 5.51
CA ASP A 190 7.37 -10.88 6.88
C ASP A 190 7.11 -9.44 7.34
N THR A 191 7.34 -8.45 6.47
CA THR A 191 7.08 -7.04 6.79
C THR A 191 5.59 -6.80 7.07
N LEU A 192 4.72 -7.37 6.26
CA LEU A 192 3.26 -7.25 6.45
C LEU A 192 2.77 -8.01 7.69
N ALA A 193 3.38 -9.14 8.02
CA ALA A 193 3.03 -9.92 9.22
C ALA A 193 3.36 -9.18 10.53
N ALA A 194 4.35 -8.28 10.48
CA ALA A 194 4.78 -7.48 11.62
C ALA A 194 3.87 -6.26 11.92
N LEU A 195 2.90 -5.93 11.04
CA LEU A 195 1.89 -4.88 11.24
C LEU A 195 0.81 -5.33 12.24
#